data_dbab48770bb514ef550e9a6a71c5e5d3
#
_entry.id   dbab48770bb514ef550e9a6a71c5e5d3
#
_cell.length_a   1.000
_cell.length_b   1.000
_cell.length_c   1.000
_cell.angle_alpha   90.00
_cell.angle_beta   90.00
_cell.angle_gamma   90.00
#
_symmetry.space_group_name_H-M   'P 1'
#
loop_
_entity.id
_entity.type
_entity.pdbx_description
1 polymer ?
#
loop_
_entity_poly.entity_id
_entity_poly.type
_entity_poly.pdbx_seq_one_letter_code
_entity_poly.pdbx_strand_id
1 'polypeptide(L)'
;MANEFYALISRMRYITRWGLMRNSFSEKVQEHSHMAAVLAHGLALIRRDILGLPGPDPDRCAAAGLYHDASEILTGDLPTPVKYFNPEIKKAYKQVERVSGDKLLSMLPEALQPSYEHLIQEDDPETLPIVKAADKLSAYIKCVEELKAGNQEFESAARQTMQAMEAMGRPELDYFLREFLPAFSLNLDQLE
;
A
#
# COMPACT_ATOMS: atom_id res chain seq x y z
N MET A 1 4.63 30.11 -12.38
CA MET A 1 4.32 28.77 -12.95
C MET A 1 3.28 28.12 -12.06
N ALA A 2 2.35 27.33 -12.60
CA ALA A 2 1.40 26.58 -11.79
C ALA A 2 2.13 25.47 -11.03
N ASN A 3 1.69 25.18 -9.80
CA ASN A 3 2.20 24.05 -9.03
C ASN A 3 1.56 22.75 -9.53
N GLU A 4 2.35 21.81 -9.99
CA GLU A 4 1.88 20.60 -10.67
C GLU A 4 1.70 19.40 -9.73
N PHE A 5 2.15 19.48 -8.48
CA PHE A 5 2.16 18.35 -7.54
C PHE A 5 0.81 17.65 -7.43
N TYR A 6 -0.24 18.37 -7.04
CA TYR A 6 -1.57 17.75 -6.86
C TYR A 6 -2.20 17.28 -8.17
N ALA A 7 -1.89 17.94 -9.29
CA ALA A 7 -2.33 17.48 -10.61
C ALA A 7 -1.68 16.12 -10.96
N LEU A 8 -0.42 15.93 -10.61
CA LEU A 8 0.26 14.63 -10.77
C LEU A 8 -0.26 13.57 -9.79
N ILE A 9 -0.38 13.89 -8.50
CA ILE A 9 -0.96 12.96 -7.50
C ILE A 9 -2.33 12.46 -7.99
N SER A 10 -3.17 13.32 -8.56
CA SER A 10 -4.46 12.90 -9.09
C SER A 10 -4.39 11.86 -10.22
N ARG A 11 -3.22 11.67 -10.85
CA ARG A 11 -3.03 10.70 -11.94
C ARG A 11 -2.84 9.25 -11.45
N MET A 12 -2.65 9.02 -10.15
CA MET A 12 -2.66 7.66 -9.57
C MET A 12 -3.91 6.86 -9.98
N ARG A 13 -5.03 7.55 -10.26
CA ARG A 13 -6.28 6.95 -10.76
C ARG A 13 -6.17 6.30 -12.14
N TYR A 14 -5.13 6.60 -12.91
CA TYR A 14 -4.93 6.04 -14.25
C TYR A 14 -3.98 4.86 -14.28
N ILE A 15 -3.23 4.62 -13.21
CA ILE A 15 -2.24 3.55 -13.11
C ILE A 15 -2.98 2.29 -12.65
N THR A 16 -2.95 1.25 -13.50
CA THR A 16 -3.59 -0.04 -13.21
C THR A 16 -2.59 -0.95 -12.53
N ARG A 17 -2.99 -1.54 -11.41
CA ARG A 17 -2.24 -2.59 -10.71
C ARG A 17 -2.53 -3.97 -11.30
N TRP A 18 -1.69 -4.95 -10.98
CA TRP A 18 -1.85 -6.34 -11.46
C TRP A 18 -1.81 -6.47 -12.98
N GLY A 19 -1.04 -5.62 -13.67
CA GLY A 19 -1.05 -5.46 -15.12
C GLY A 19 -0.68 -6.70 -15.93
N LEU A 20 -0.05 -7.73 -15.31
CA LEU A 20 0.26 -9.03 -15.95
C LEU A 20 -0.78 -10.10 -15.66
N MET A 21 -1.80 -9.83 -14.84
CA MET A 21 -2.82 -10.78 -14.43
C MET A 21 -4.17 -10.44 -15.04
N ARG A 22 -4.95 -11.45 -15.37
CA ARG A 22 -6.34 -11.27 -15.76
C ARG A 22 -7.17 -11.00 -14.51
N ASN A 23 -7.72 -9.81 -14.41
CA ASN A 23 -8.54 -9.36 -13.28
C ASN A 23 -10.04 -9.51 -13.57
N SER A 24 -10.85 -9.87 -12.59
CA SER A 24 -12.32 -9.78 -12.64
C SER A 24 -12.79 -8.34 -12.58
N PHE A 25 -12.09 -7.49 -11.82
CA PHE A 25 -12.27 -6.03 -11.80
C PHE A 25 -10.90 -5.33 -11.70
N SER A 26 -10.78 -4.18 -12.35
CA SER A 26 -9.53 -3.42 -12.39
C SER A 26 -9.32 -2.66 -11.10
N GLU A 27 -8.14 -2.77 -10.50
CA GLU A 27 -7.71 -1.95 -9.37
C GLU A 27 -6.74 -0.86 -9.84
N LYS A 28 -6.90 0.36 -9.34
CA LYS A 28 -6.00 1.48 -9.59
C LYS A 28 -5.11 1.75 -8.39
N VAL A 29 -3.92 2.32 -8.64
CA VAL A 29 -3.00 2.70 -7.55
C VAL A 29 -3.68 3.62 -6.55
N GLN A 30 -4.56 4.54 -6.99
CA GLN A 30 -5.32 5.40 -6.09
C GLN A 30 -6.27 4.61 -5.16
N GLU A 31 -6.98 3.60 -5.69
CA GLU A 31 -7.91 2.77 -4.92
C GLU A 31 -7.14 1.95 -3.88
N HIS A 32 -6.04 1.34 -4.30
CA HIS A 32 -5.12 0.64 -3.42
C HIS A 32 -4.55 1.53 -2.32
N SER A 33 -4.02 2.71 -2.68
CA SER A 33 -3.44 3.64 -1.69
C SER A 33 -4.50 4.15 -0.69
N HIS A 34 -5.74 4.36 -1.13
CA HIS A 34 -6.84 4.67 -0.22
C HIS A 34 -7.08 3.52 0.77
N MET A 35 -7.18 2.28 0.28
CA MET A 35 -7.38 1.11 1.16
C MET A 35 -6.17 0.90 2.08
N ALA A 36 -4.95 1.02 1.57
CA ALA A 36 -3.74 0.93 2.38
C ALA A 36 -3.71 1.99 3.50
N ALA A 37 -4.19 3.21 3.24
CA ALA A 37 -4.29 4.26 4.26
C ALA A 37 -5.32 3.90 5.35
N VAL A 38 -6.50 3.41 4.98
CA VAL A 38 -7.54 2.95 5.92
C VAL A 38 -7.00 1.80 6.78
N LEU A 39 -6.34 0.83 6.17
CA LEU A 39 -5.76 -0.32 6.87
C LEU A 39 -4.59 0.09 7.77
N ALA A 40 -3.71 0.99 7.32
CA ALA A 40 -2.60 1.49 8.14
C ALA A 40 -3.10 2.22 9.39
N HIS A 41 -4.13 3.06 9.25
CA HIS A 41 -4.83 3.67 10.39
C HIS A 41 -5.38 2.62 11.35
N GLY A 42 -6.13 1.64 10.80
CA GLY A 42 -6.73 0.56 11.59
C GLY A 42 -5.70 -0.30 12.33
N LEU A 43 -4.60 -0.70 11.66
CA LEU A 43 -3.52 -1.47 12.28
C LEU A 43 -2.83 -0.68 13.41
N ALA A 44 -2.60 0.61 13.22
CA ALA A 44 -2.01 1.46 14.27
C ALA A 44 -2.96 1.61 15.48
N LEU A 45 -4.28 1.74 15.27
CA LEU A 45 -5.28 1.74 16.33
C LEU A 45 -5.36 0.39 17.05
N ILE A 46 -5.37 -0.73 16.33
CA ILE A 46 -5.35 -2.08 16.93
C ILE A 46 -4.13 -2.21 17.83
N ARG A 47 -2.95 -1.80 17.35
CA ARG A 47 -1.72 -1.84 18.11
C ARG A 47 -1.80 -1.03 19.40
N ARG A 48 -2.31 0.20 19.33
CA ARG A 48 -2.40 1.13 20.47
C ARG A 48 -3.53 0.77 21.42
N ASP A 49 -4.77 0.66 20.92
CA ASP A 49 -5.98 0.67 21.74
C ASP A 49 -6.45 -0.74 22.14
N ILE A 50 -6.14 -1.75 21.34
CA ILE A 50 -6.51 -3.15 21.62
C ILE A 50 -5.36 -3.90 22.28
N LEU A 51 -4.16 -3.79 21.70
CA LEU A 51 -3.00 -4.55 22.18
C LEU A 51 -2.18 -3.82 23.26
N GLY A 52 -2.45 -2.52 23.49
CA GLY A 52 -1.71 -1.71 24.48
C GLY A 52 -0.23 -1.57 24.16
N LEU A 53 0.17 -1.70 22.91
CA LEU A 53 1.57 -1.66 22.48
C LEU A 53 1.95 -0.25 22.00
N PRO A 54 3.20 0.19 22.26
CA PRO A 54 3.69 1.45 21.73
C PRO A 54 3.74 1.40 20.20
N GLY A 55 3.46 2.51 19.54
CA GLY A 55 3.47 2.60 18.09
C GLY A 55 3.34 4.03 17.58
N PRO A 56 3.38 4.20 16.25
CA PRO A 56 3.22 5.50 15.62
C PRO A 56 1.79 6.04 15.79
N ASP A 57 1.65 7.33 15.56
CA ASP A 57 0.36 8.00 15.49
C ASP A 57 -0.47 7.43 14.31
N PRO A 58 -1.74 7.00 14.53
CA PRO A 58 -2.58 6.41 13.51
C PRO A 58 -2.86 7.34 12.32
N ASP A 59 -3.03 8.64 12.56
CA ASP A 59 -3.30 9.62 11.49
C ASP A 59 -2.06 9.80 10.60
N ARG A 60 -0.85 9.77 11.20
CA ARG A 60 0.41 9.75 10.44
C ARG A 60 0.53 8.49 9.58
N CYS A 61 0.13 7.33 10.09
CA CYS A 61 0.11 6.09 9.32
C CYS A 61 -0.86 6.17 8.14
N ALA A 62 -2.05 6.74 8.34
CA ALA A 62 -3.02 6.97 7.28
C ALA A 62 -2.46 7.90 6.21
N ALA A 63 -1.87 9.04 6.61
CA ALA A 63 -1.26 9.97 5.68
C ALA A 63 -0.13 9.29 4.87
N ALA A 64 0.76 8.53 5.52
CA ALA A 64 1.81 7.79 4.84
C ALA A 64 1.24 6.74 3.85
N GLY A 65 0.18 6.03 4.23
CA GLY A 65 -0.52 5.07 3.36
C GLY A 65 -1.11 5.71 2.10
N LEU A 66 -1.57 6.97 2.15
CA LEU A 66 -2.09 7.68 0.98
C LEU A 66 -1.02 7.95 -0.09
N TYR A 67 0.23 8.15 0.32
CA TYR A 67 1.31 8.57 -0.56
C TYR A 67 2.34 7.48 -0.85
N HIS A 68 2.23 6.27 -0.25
CA HIS A 68 3.26 5.23 -0.31
C HIS A 68 3.64 4.81 -1.74
N ASP A 69 2.69 4.82 -2.68
CA ASP A 69 2.92 4.52 -4.09
C ASP A 69 2.97 5.78 -4.98
N ALA A 70 3.15 6.98 -4.41
CA ALA A 70 3.14 8.22 -5.19
C ALA A 70 4.23 8.27 -6.27
N SER A 71 5.39 7.64 -6.04
CA SER A 71 6.48 7.54 -7.01
C SER A 71 6.04 6.83 -8.30
N GLU A 72 5.04 5.95 -8.24
CA GLU A 72 4.50 5.20 -9.38
C GLU A 72 3.81 6.09 -10.43
N ILE A 73 3.49 7.33 -10.10
CA ILE A 73 3.02 8.32 -11.08
C ILE A 73 4.03 8.51 -12.23
N LEU A 74 5.31 8.37 -11.93
CA LEU A 74 6.41 8.54 -12.89
C LEU A 74 6.96 7.20 -13.40
N THR A 75 6.90 6.15 -12.58
CA THR A 75 7.49 4.83 -12.90
C THR A 75 6.47 3.85 -13.47
N GLY A 76 5.18 4.04 -13.21
CA GLY A 76 4.16 3.02 -13.33
C GLY A 76 4.25 1.97 -12.22
N ASP A 77 3.19 1.17 -12.06
CA ASP A 77 3.20 -0.02 -11.18
C ASP A 77 4.04 -1.12 -11.84
N LEU A 78 5.19 -1.42 -11.25
CA LEU A 78 6.06 -2.47 -11.75
C LEU A 78 5.66 -3.82 -11.14
N PRO A 79 5.31 -4.84 -11.95
CA PRO A 79 4.92 -6.15 -11.44
C PRO A 79 5.96 -6.74 -10.49
N THR A 80 5.51 -7.27 -9.36
CA THR A 80 6.34 -7.85 -8.31
C THR A 80 7.40 -8.83 -8.83
N PRO A 81 7.11 -9.75 -9.77
CA PRO A 81 8.14 -10.64 -10.32
C PRO A 81 9.28 -9.92 -11.03
N VAL A 82 9.02 -8.74 -11.60
CA VAL A 82 10.05 -7.92 -12.25
C VAL A 82 10.83 -7.12 -11.22
N LYS A 83 10.11 -6.47 -10.29
CA LYS A 83 10.70 -5.64 -9.22
C LYS A 83 11.70 -6.43 -8.35
N TYR A 84 11.45 -7.71 -8.12
CA TYR A 84 12.25 -8.58 -7.25
C TYR A 84 13.01 -9.68 -8.03
N PHE A 85 13.19 -9.53 -9.35
CA PHE A 85 13.84 -10.55 -10.19
C PHE A 85 15.27 -10.89 -9.72
N ASN A 86 16.04 -9.87 -9.34
CA ASN A 86 17.35 -10.04 -8.73
C ASN A 86 17.70 -8.81 -7.84
N PRO A 87 18.76 -8.92 -6.99
CA PRO A 87 19.17 -7.82 -6.10
C PRO A 87 19.56 -6.52 -6.84
N GLU A 88 20.11 -6.63 -8.05
CA GLU A 88 20.56 -5.48 -8.85
C GLU A 88 19.35 -4.68 -9.37
N ILE A 89 18.36 -5.36 -9.95
CA ILE A 89 17.11 -4.74 -10.39
C ILE A 89 16.39 -4.10 -9.21
N LYS A 90 16.27 -4.80 -8.09
CA LYS A 90 15.66 -4.26 -6.87
C LYS A 90 16.35 -2.97 -6.41
N LYS A 91 17.68 -2.94 -6.42
CA LYS A 91 18.48 -1.76 -6.04
C LYS A 91 18.29 -0.61 -7.03
N ALA A 92 18.35 -0.91 -8.33
CA ALA A 92 18.16 0.08 -9.38
C ALA A 92 16.76 0.68 -9.33
N TYR A 93 15.73 -0.16 -9.13
CA TYR A 93 14.36 0.32 -9.03
C TYR A 93 14.14 1.22 -7.81
N LYS A 94 14.71 0.89 -6.65
CA LYS A 94 14.68 1.78 -5.48
C LYS A 94 15.31 3.15 -5.74
N GLN A 95 16.35 3.23 -6.56
CA GLN A 95 16.92 4.50 -6.96
C GLN A 95 15.97 5.30 -7.86
N VAL A 96 15.28 4.62 -8.78
CA VAL A 96 14.27 5.25 -9.64
C VAL A 96 13.09 5.77 -8.80
N GLU A 97 12.59 4.99 -7.84
CA GLU A 97 11.55 5.43 -6.89
C GLU A 97 11.98 6.69 -6.13
N ARG A 98 13.23 6.71 -5.62
CA ARG A 98 13.77 7.87 -4.90
C ARG A 98 13.85 9.11 -5.78
N VAL A 99 14.42 9.00 -6.98
CA VAL A 99 14.50 10.11 -7.94
C VAL A 99 13.11 10.63 -8.32
N SER A 100 12.14 9.72 -8.46
CA SER A 100 10.73 10.07 -8.72
C SER A 100 10.13 10.84 -7.55
N GLY A 101 10.38 10.41 -6.32
CA GLY A 101 9.98 11.11 -5.10
C GLY A 101 10.59 12.50 -5.00
N ASP A 102 11.90 12.63 -5.22
CA ASP A 102 12.60 13.93 -5.22
C ASP A 102 12.01 14.89 -6.25
N LYS A 103 11.67 14.38 -7.43
CA LYS A 103 11.03 15.17 -8.48
C LYS A 103 9.62 15.65 -8.07
N LEU A 104 8.81 14.79 -7.45
CA LEU A 104 7.49 15.18 -6.93
C LEU A 104 7.61 16.23 -5.83
N LEU A 105 8.54 16.05 -4.88
CA LEU A 105 8.80 17.02 -3.81
C LEU A 105 9.22 18.36 -4.36
N SER A 106 10.09 18.42 -5.37
CA SER A 106 10.54 19.66 -5.99
C SER A 106 9.44 20.49 -6.66
N MET A 107 8.26 19.89 -6.89
CA MET A 107 7.09 20.60 -7.44
C MET A 107 6.24 21.28 -6.36
N LEU A 108 6.53 21.00 -5.08
CA LEU A 108 5.89 21.70 -3.96
C LEU A 108 6.61 23.02 -3.65
N PRO A 109 5.89 24.04 -3.16
CA PRO A 109 6.52 25.19 -2.52
C PRO A 109 7.50 24.73 -1.42
N GLU A 110 8.67 25.38 -1.31
CA GLU A 110 9.72 25.01 -0.35
C GLU A 110 9.19 24.86 1.08
N ALA A 111 8.24 25.71 1.49
CA ALA A 111 7.63 25.66 2.82
C ALA A 111 6.83 24.36 3.10
N LEU A 112 6.40 23.64 2.07
CA LEU A 112 5.63 22.39 2.20
C LEU A 112 6.51 21.13 2.08
N GLN A 113 7.68 21.23 1.44
CA GLN A 113 8.53 20.07 1.16
C GLN A 113 8.87 19.26 2.42
N PRO A 114 9.27 19.86 3.56
CA PRO A 114 9.59 19.08 4.76
C PRO A 114 8.42 18.25 5.31
N SER A 115 7.18 18.72 5.13
CA SER A 115 5.99 18.02 5.58
C SER A 115 5.63 16.81 4.70
N TYR A 116 6.08 16.81 3.45
CA TYR A 116 5.80 15.74 2.48
C TYR A 116 6.96 14.76 2.30
N GLU A 117 8.17 15.12 2.72
CA GLU A 117 9.39 14.36 2.45
C GLU A 117 9.23 12.90 2.91
N HIS A 118 8.90 12.67 4.18
CA HIS A 118 8.74 11.31 4.73
C HIS A 118 7.56 10.55 4.13
N LEU A 119 6.50 11.26 3.70
CA LEU A 119 5.34 10.65 3.07
C LEU A 119 5.67 10.12 1.66
N ILE A 120 6.44 10.90 0.89
CA ILE A 120 6.78 10.57 -0.51
C ILE A 120 7.97 9.62 -0.60
N GLN A 121 8.96 9.73 0.32
CA GLN A 121 10.17 8.89 0.32
C GLN A 121 10.00 7.59 1.10
N GLU A 122 8.89 7.41 1.82
CA GLU A 122 8.60 6.23 2.65
C GLU A 122 9.76 5.85 3.59
N ASP A 123 10.38 6.83 4.23
CA ASP A 123 11.56 6.62 5.05
C ASP A 123 11.35 6.88 6.55
N ASP A 124 10.13 7.18 6.99
CA ASP A 124 9.80 7.31 8.41
C ASP A 124 9.85 5.93 9.10
N PRO A 125 10.82 5.68 9.99
CA PRO A 125 11.01 4.38 10.60
C PRO A 125 9.86 3.96 11.55
N GLU A 126 9.05 4.89 12.01
CA GLU A 126 7.91 4.60 12.88
C GLU A 126 6.68 4.12 12.08
N THR A 127 6.32 4.84 11.02
CA THR A 127 5.12 4.54 10.21
C THR A 127 5.36 3.47 9.17
N LEU A 128 6.58 3.39 8.60
CA LEU A 128 6.92 2.48 7.50
C LEU A 128 6.56 1.01 7.76
N PRO A 129 6.81 0.41 8.95
CA PRO A 129 6.44 -0.98 9.20
C PRO A 129 4.92 -1.22 9.17
N ILE A 130 4.11 -0.25 9.63
CA ILE A 130 2.65 -0.32 9.60
C ILE A 130 2.13 -0.16 8.17
N VAL A 131 2.67 0.81 7.42
CA VAL A 131 2.30 1.04 6.01
C VAL A 131 2.61 -0.18 5.15
N LYS A 132 3.79 -0.79 5.33
CA LYS A 132 4.14 -2.05 4.62
C LYS A 132 3.21 -3.21 4.95
N ALA A 133 2.77 -3.32 6.21
CA ALA A 133 1.78 -4.34 6.58
C ALA A 133 0.43 -4.06 5.92
N ALA A 134 0.00 -2.80 5.90
CA ALA A 134 -1.25 -2.36 5.27
C ALA A 134 -1.22 -2.54 3.73
N ASP A 135 -0.10 -2.23 3.06
CA ASP A 135 0.11 -2.50 1.63
C ASP A 135 -0.10 -3.99 1.31
N LYS A 136 0.58 -4.88 2.06
CA LYS A 136 0.43 -6.32 1.86
C LYS A 136 -0.99 -6.81 2.16
N LEU A 137 -1.60 -6.27 3.21
CA LEU A 137 -2.98 -6.62 3.57
C LEU A 137 -3.96 -6.17 2.49
N SER A 138 -3.83 -4.97 1.93
CA SER A 138 -4.63 -4.48 0.81
C SER A 138 -4.47 -5.38 -0.43
N ALA A 139 -3.24 -5.74 -0.77
CA ALA A 139 -2.97 -6.67 -1.87
C ALA A 139 -3.56 -8.06 -1.62
N TYR A 140 -3.57 -8.54 -0.38
CA TYR A 140 -4.18 -9.82 -0.02
C TYR A 140 -5.72 -9.77 -0.10
N ILE A 141 -6.34 -8.68 0.34
CA ILE A 141 -7.79 -8.46 0.23
C ILE A 141 -8.21 -8.53 -1.25
N LYS A 142 -7.47 -7.87 -2.14
CA LYS A 142 -7.70 -8.00 -3.60
C LYS A 142 -7.65 -9.46 -4.06
N CYS A 143 -6.70 -10.25 -3.58
CA CYS A 143 -6.63 -11.68 -3.91
C CYS A 143 -7.87 -12.45 -3.39
N VAL A 144 -8.34 -12.16 -2.17
CA VAL A 144 -9.54 -12.78 -1.58
C VAL A 144 -10.78 -12.48 -2.45
N GLU A 145 -10.95 -11.23 -2.88
CA GLU A 145 -12.07 -10.80 -3.71
C GLU A 145 -12.05 -11.46 -5.10
N GLU A 146 -10.88 -11.57 -5.73
CA GLU A 146 -10.71 -12.24 -7.02
C GLU A 146 -11.00 -13.75 -6.92
N LEU A 147 -10.51 -14.42 -5.88
CA LEU A 147 -10.79 -15.83 -5.63
C LEU A 147 -12.28 -16.07 -5.35
N LYS A 148 -12.93 -15.18 -4.59
CA LYS A 148 -14.38 -15.20 -4.37
C LYS A 148 -15.17 -15.05 -5.68
N ALA A 149 -14.67 -14.24 -6.63
CA ALA A 149 -15.22 -14.12 -7.98
C ALA A 149 -14.92 -15.33 -8.88
N GLY A 150 -14.22 -16.37 -8.38
CA GLY A 150 -13.85 -17.58 -9.12
C GLY A 150 -12.56 -17.45 -9.93
N ASN A 151 -11.81 -16.37 -9.79
CA ASN A 151 -10.56 -16.15 -10.53
C ASN A 151 -9.38 -16.84 -9.85
N GLN A 152 -9.12 -18.09 -10.23
CA GLN A 152 -8.06 -18.93 -9.67
C GLN A 152 -6.63 -18.46 -10.02
N GLU A 153 -6.48 -17.49 -10.93
CA GLU A 153 -5.18 -16.91 -11.28
C GLU A 153 -4.51 -16.23 -10.07
N PHE A 154 -5.31 -15.80 -9.08
CA PHE A 154 -4.84 -15.16 -7.86
C PHE A 154 -4.41 -16.12 -6.73
N GLU A 155 -4.57 -17.45 -6.86
CA GLU A 155 -4.18 -18.40 -5.80
C GLU A 155 -2.72 -18.29 -5.37
N SER A 156 -1.80 -18.22 -6.34
CA SER A 156 -0.37 -18.13 -6.04
C SER A 156 -0.03 -16.80 -5.35
N ALA A 157 -0.60 -15.69 -5.83
CA ALA A 157 -0.42 -14.37 -5.25
C ALA A 157 -0.97 -14.32 -3.81
N ALA A 158 -2.17 -14.87 -3.56
CA ALA A 158 -2.76 -14.96 -2.23
C ALA A 158 -1.86 -15.72 -1.26
N ARG A 159 -1.38 -16.90 -1.65
CA ARG A 159 -0.49 -17.72 -0.81
C ARG A 159 0.82 -17.00 -0.48
N GLN A 160 1.48 -16.41 -1.48
CA GLN A 160 2.74 -15.71 -1.30
C GLN A 160 2.57 -14.45 -0.42
N THR A 161 1.48 -13.72 -0.63
CA THR A 161 1.19 -12.50 0.16
C THR A 161 0.89 -12.85 1.62
N MET A 162 0.12 -13.92 1.87
CA MET A 162 -0.13 -14.40 3.23
C MET A 162 1.17 -14.79 3.93
N GLN A 163 2.02 -15.59 3.27
CA GLN A 163 3.34 -15.97 3.83
C GLN A 163 4.21 -14.74 4.14
N ALA A 164 4.17 -13.73 3.27
CA ALA A 164 4.92 -12.50 3.50
C ALA A 164 4.37 -11.71 4.70
N MET A 165 3.06 -11.69 4.92
CA MET A 165 2.43 -11.05 6.08
C MET A 165 2.77 -11.79 7.38
N GLU A 166 2.68 -13.13 7.40
CA GLU A 166 3.05 -13.96 8.55
C GLU A 166 4.53 -13.75 8.94
N ALA A 167 5.42 -13.66 7.95
CA ALA A 167 6.84 -13.41 8.16
C ALA A 167 7.16 -12.03 8.75
N MET A 168 6.21 -11.06 8.71
CA MET A 168 6.40 -9.76 9.34
C MET A 168 6.34 -9.82 10.86
N GLY A 169 5.69 -10.85 11.47
CA GLY A 169 5.59 -11.02 12.92
C GLY A 169 4.93 -9.82 13.61
N ARG A 170 3.88 -9.27 13.05
CA ARG A 170 3.20 -8.05 13.52
C ARG A 170 1.91 -8.40 14.26
N PRO A 171 1.83 -8.24 15.59
CA PRO A 171 0.66 -8.66 16.37
C PRO A 171 -0.63 -7.92 15.99
N GLU A 172 -0.56 -6.66 15.57
CA GLU A 172 -1.70 -5.91 15.06
C GLU A 172 -2.22 -6.47 13.73
N LEU A 173 -1.33 -6.98 12.87
CA LEU A 173 -1.72 -7.66 11.63
C LEU A 173 -2.34 -9.02 11.92
N ASP A 174 -1.75 -9.81 12.82
CA ASP A 174 -2.31 -11.11 13.25
C ASP A 174 -3.72 -10.95 13.85
N TYR A 175 -3.93 -9.88 14.63
CA TYR A 175 -5.24 -9.54 15.15
C TYR A 175 -6.23 -9.24 14.03
N PHE A 176 -5.83 -8.40 13.04
CA PHE A 176 -6.68 -8.06 11.91
C PHE A 176 -7.05 -9.28 11.07
N LEU A 177 -6.07 -10.14 10.77
CA LEU A 177 -6.29 -11.37 10.00
C LEU A 177 -7.29 -12.31 10.68
N ARG A 178 -7.30 -12.38 12.00
CA ARG A 178 -8.22 -13.23 12.75
C ARG A 178 -9.62 -12.63 12.87
N GLU A 179 -9.72 -11.32 13.17
CA GLU A 179 -10.99 -10.71 13.57
C GLU A 179 -11.73 -10.03 12.42
N PHE A 180 -11.00 -9.42 11.48
CA PHE A 180 -11.61 -8.60 10.41
C PHE A 180 -11.56 -9.24 9.04
N LEU A 181 -10.49 -9.97 8.72
CA LEU A 181 -10.33 -10.55 7.38
C LEU A 181 -11.47 -11.48 6.96
N PRO A 182 -12.07 -12.32 7.83
CA PRO A 182 -13.16 -13.22 7.41
C PRO A 182 -14.35 -12.49 6.80
N ALA A 183 -14.60 -11.22 7.19
CA ALA A 183 -15.71 -10.44 6.66
C ALA A 183 -15.56 -10.10 5.16
N PHE A 184 -14.34 -10.06 4.61
CA PHE A 184 -14.13 -9.80 3.18
C PHE A 184 -14.62 -10.93 2.26
N SER A 185 -14.89 -12.10 2.81
CA SER A 185 -15.52 -13.21 2.07
C SER A 185 -17.06 -13.15 2.09
N LEU A 186 -17.66 -12.26 2.89
CA LEU A 186 -19.11 -12.13 3.02
C LEU A 186 -19.70 -11.32 1.87
N ASN A 187 -20.95 -11.59 1.53
CA ASN A 187 -21.74 -10.74 0.61
C ASN A 187 -22.34 -9.56 1.37
N LEU A 188 -22.79 -8.53 0.65
CA LEU A 188 -23.35 -7.33 1.24
C LEU A 188 -24.47 -7.62 2.25
N ASP A 189 -25.37 -8.54 1.93
CA ASP A 189 -26.49 -8.94 2.80
C ASP A 189 -26.07 -9.73 4.06
N GLN A 190 -24.79 -10.10 4.16
CA GLN A 190 -24.21 -10.80 5.31
C GLN A 190 -23.35 -9.85 6.18
N LEU A 191 -23.13 -8.64 5.70
CA LEU A 191 -22.45 -7.57 6.43
C LEU A 191 -23.53 -6.75 7.16
N GLU A 192 -23.87 -7.16 8.39
CA GLU A 192 -24.84 -6.50 9.28
C GLU A 192 -24.12 -5.59 10.30
#